data_71f801ef8e039bb57eb2b4bee349584a
#
_entry.id   71f801ef8e039bb57eb2b4bee349584a
#
_cell.length_a   1.000
_cell.length_b   1.000
_cell.length_c   1.000
_cell.angle_alpha   90.00
_cell.angle_beta   90.00
_cell.angle_gamma   90.00
#
_symmetry.space_group_name_H-M   'P 1'
#
loop_
_entity.id
_entity.type
_entity.pdbx_description
1 polymer ?
#
loop_
_entity_poly.entity_id
_entity_poly.type
_entity_poly.pdbx_seq_one_letter_code
_entity_poly.pdbx_strand_id
1 'polypeptide(L)'
;MVVVLAAVCLVSSALVGGLYALTKDSIDKVNAAIKSNAISKVVPAFDNVPNDEAFESLGCKVYPAKMGGSAVGYAIESVATGFGGPVKIMVGFLPDGTIQDISVLSHSETPGLGAKIDNGEGAFRVQFQGKNPADFKLAVTKEGGNVDAITASTITSKAFCKAVTLAYDAFKNIAPEEKEVPFKLVATPAQESAEAAAESSAAPATEPAPAAEPVK
;
A
#
# COMPACT_ATOMS: atom_id res chain seq x y z
N MET A 1 -1.58 45.50 30.06
CA MET A 1 -2.10 44.16 29.77
C MET A 1 -1.82 43.75 28.31
N VAL A 2 -2.24 44.54 27.32
CA VAL A 2 -2.08 44.19 25.88
C VAL A 2 -0.59 43.97 25.51
N VAL A 3 0.31 44.87 25.93
CA VAL A 3 1.76 44.76 25.65
C VAL A 3 2.39 43.47 26.19
N VAL A 4 2.01 43.07 27.41
CA VAL A 4 2.51 41.83 28.04
C VAL A 4 2.01 40.62 27.27
N LEU A 5 0.72 40.59 26.89
CA LEU A 5 0.14 39.51 26.08
C LEU A 5 0.83 39.41 24.70
N ALA A 6 1.03 40.56 24.04
CA ALA A 6 1.72 40.59 22.74
C ALA A 6 3.18 40.08 22.87
N ALA A 7 3.89 40.46 23.91
CA ALA A 7 5.26 39.98 24.14
C ALA A 7 5.30 38.45 24.35
N VAL A 8 4.39 37.90 25.15
CA VAL A 8 4.30 36.45 25.37
C VAL A 8 3.99 35.70 24.07
N CYS A 9 3.03 36.21 23.26
CA CYS A 9 2.68 35.63 21.97
C CYS A 9 3.89 35.65 21.00
N LEU A 10 4.64 36.77 20.94
CA LEU A 10 5.82 36.85 20.07
C LEU A 10 6.91 35.86 20.48
N VAL A 11 7.21 35.78 21.77
CA VAL A 11 8.21 34.83 22.27
C VAL A 11 7.79 33.38 21.99
N SER A 12 6.54 33.04 22.29
CA SER A 12 6.02 31.69 22.05
C SER A 12 6.04 31.33 20.55
N SER A 13 5.64 32.25 19.69
CA SER A 13 5.66 32.04 18.23
C SER A 13 7.10 31.87 17.69
N ALA A 14 8.04 32.68 18.21
CA ALA A 14 9.44 32.58 17.81
C ALA A 14 10.07 31.24 18.25
N LEU A 15 9.74 30.74 19.46
CA LEU A 15 10.21 29.46 19.97
C LEU A 15 9.65 28.30 19.12
N VAL A 16 8.35 28.28 18.85
CA VAL A 16 7.72 27.23 18.03
C VAL A 16 8.24 27.26 16.60
N GLY A 17 8.34 28.45 15.99
CA GLY A 17 8.87 28.61 14.64
C GLY A 17 10.34 28.20 14.52
N GLY A 18 11.16 28.56 15.51
CA GLY A 18 12.56 28.16 15.57
C GLY A 18 12.73 26.65 15.71
N LEU A 19 11.97 26.00 16.59
CA LEU A 19 11.99 24.55 16.77
C LEU A 19 11.53 23.83 15.49
N TYR A 20 10.48 24.33 14.85
CA TYR A 20 10.00 23.79 13.58
C TYR A 20 11.08 23.86 12.49
N ALA A 21 11.76 25.01 12.34
CA ALA A 21 12.84 25.17 11.36
C ALA A 21 13.99 24.18 11.59
N LEU A 22 14.34 23.89 12.84
CA LEU A 22 15.39 22.91 13.18
C LEU A 22 14.97 21.47 12.90
N THR A 23 13.68 21.14 13.03
CA THR A 23 13.18 19.76 12.87
C THR A 23 12.71 19.45 11.46
N LYS A 24 12.44 20.47 10.64
CA LYS A 24 11.87 20.33 9.29
C LYS A 24 12.67 19.36 8.42
N ASP A 25 13.99 19.51 8.34
CA ASP A 25 14.85 18.67 7.50
C ASP A 25 14.79 17.19 7.91
N SER A 26 14.69 16.92 9.22
CA SER A 26 14.55 15.56 9.73
C SER A 26 13.17 14.98 9.39
N ILE A 27 12.11 15.78 9.48
CA ILE A 27 10.74 15.39 9.12
C ILE A 27 10.67 15.09 7.63
N ASP A 28 11.25 15.94 6.79
CA ASP A 28 11.24 15.76 5.32
C ASP A 28 11.98 14.48 4.90
N LYS A 29 13.13 14.18 5.54
CA LYS A 29 13.87 12.91 5.30
C LYS A 29 13.06 11.69 5.70
N VAL A 30 12.41 11.71 6.86
CA VAL A 30 11.56 10.60 7.33
C VAL A 30 10.37 10.40 6.39
N ASN A 31 9.71 11.48 6.00
CA ASN A 31 8.58 11.41 5.06
C ASN A 31 9.01 10.86 3.69
N ALA A 32 10.17 11.25 3.18
CA ALA A 32 10.72 10.70 1.94
C ALA A 32 11.03 9.19 2.07
N ALA A 33 11.59 8.76 3.20
CA ALA A 33 11.86 7.35 3.48
C ALA A 33 10.56 6.54 3.59
N ILE A 34 9.54 7.05 4.27
CA ILE A 34 8.21 6.40 4.36
C ILE A 34 7.62 6.21 2.96
N LYS A 35 7.68 7.24 2.10
CA LYS A 35 7.17 7.17 0.73
C LYS A 35 7.93 6.16 -0.11
N SER A 36 9.26 6.20 -0.09
CA SER A 36 10.09 5.24 -0.83
C SER A 36 9.81 3.80 -0.41
N ASN A 37 9.71 3.55 0.90
CA ASN A 37 9.34 2.23 1.43
C ASN A 37 7.91 1.82 1.06
N ALA A 38 6.97 2.77 1.03
CA ALA A 38 5.61 2.49 0.61
C ALA A 38 5.55 2.11 -0.88
N ILE A 39 6.26 2.85 -1.74
CA ILE A 39 6.33 2.56 -3.18
C ILE A 39 6.85 1.12 -3.38
N SER A 40 8.00 0.77 -2.80
CA SER A 40 8.58 -0.57 -2.95
C SER A 40 7.72 -1.72 -2.41
N LYS A 41 6.76 -1.44 -1.52
CA LYS A 41 5.81 -2.44 -1.03
C LYS A 41 4.61 -2.63 -1.95
N VAL A 42 4.14 -1.56 -2.60
CA VAL A 42 2.87 -1.58 -3.32
C VAL A 42 3.01 -1.86 -4.82
N VAL A 43 4.23 -1.78 -5.39
CA VAL A 43 4.48 -2.09 -6.80
C VAL A 43 5.50 -3.22 -6.93
N PRO A 44 5.53 -3.94 -8.08
CA PRO A 44 6.57 -4.94 -8.36
C PRO A 44 7.98 -4.34 -8.33
N ALA A 45 9.02 -5.17 -8.39
CA ALA A 45 10.40 -4.71 -8.45
C ALA A 45 10.62 -3.75 -9.63
N PHE A 46 11.36 -2.67 -9.39
CA PHE A 46 11.66 -1.61 -10.37
C PHE A 46 13.13 -1.17 -10.25
N ASP A 47 13.66 -0.57 -11.30
CA ASP A 47 15.06 -0.12 -11.41
C ASP A 47 15.21 1.40 -11.51
N ASN A 48 14.10 2.14 -11.67
CA ASN A 48 14.11 3.60 -11.71
C ASN A 48 13.99 4.23 -10.31
N VAL A 49 14.02 5.56 -10.24
CA VAL A 49 13.74 6.35 -9.02
C VAL A 49 12.36 7.01 -9.17
N PRO A 50 11.26 6.35 -8.70
CA PRO A 50 9.91 6.83 -8.97
C PRO A 50 9.61 8.24 -8.42
N ASN A 51 10.34 8.67 -7.37
CA ASN A 51 10.18 10.01 -6.79
C ASN A 51 10.62 11.12 -7.76
N ASP A 52 11.63 10.89 -8.60
CA ASP A 52 12.16 11.89 -9.53
C ASP A 52 11.26 12.04 -10.76
N GLU A 53 10.51 11.01 -11.10
CA GLU A 53 9.56 10.97 -12.20
C GLU A 53 8.10 11.20 -11.74
N ALA A 54 7.91 11.63 -10.49
CA ALA A 54 6.59 11.84 -9.93
C ALA A 54 5.87 13.01 -10.61
N PHE A 55 4.61 12.82 -10.94
CA PHE A 55 3.73 13.84 -11.48
C PHE A 55 2.37 13.84 -10.78
N GLU A 56 1.54 14.84 -11.06
CA GLU A 56 0.22 14.98 -10.44
C GLU A 56 -0.88 14.69 -11.46
N SER A 57 -1.87 13.87 -11.06
CA SER A 57 -3.06 13.57 -11.83
C SER A 57 -4.29 13.60 -10.92
N LEU A 58 -5.31 14.39 -11.26
CA LEU A 58 -6.56 14.56 -10.50
C LEU A 58 -6.35 14.83 -8.99
N GLY A 59 -5.30 15.60 -8.63
CA GLY A 59 -4.96 15.89 -7.23
C GLY A 59 -4.30 14.75 -6.47
N CYS A 60 -3.95 13.66 -7.15
CA CYS A 60 -3.16 12.55 -6.65
C CYS A 60 -1.73 12.62 -7.19
N LYS A 61 -0.74 12.23 -6.38
CA LYS A 61 0.66 12.10 -6.86
C LYS A 61 0.89 10.70 -7.38
N VAL A 62 1.41 10.62 -8.59
CA VAL A 62 1.69 9.37 -9.30
C VAL A 62 3.19 9.16 -9.38
N TYR A 63 3.62 7.96 -9.02
CA TYR A 63 5.01 7.50 -9.02
C TYR A 63 5.12 6.29 -9.96
N PRO A 64 5.61 6.47 -11.19
CA PRO A 64 5.75 5.36 -12.13
C PRO A 64 6.90 4.45 -11.71
N ALA A 65 6.64 3.15 -11.60
CA ALA A 65 7.65 2.13 -11.39
C ALA A 65 8.01 1.52 -12.75
N LYS A 66 9.28 1.59 -13.13
CA LYS A 66 9.78 1.09 -14.42
C LYS A 66 10.86 0.03 -14.20
N MET A 67 10.94 -0.92 -15.12
CA MET A 67 12.02 -1.89 -15.21
C MET A 67 12.47 -2.02 -16.65
N GLY A 68 13.75 -1.76 -16.91
CA GLY A 68 14.28 -1.77 -18.28
C GLY A 68 13.61 -0.76 -19.19
N GLY A 69 13.11 0.37 -18.67
CA GLY A 69 12.42 1.42 -19.43
C GLY A 69 10.92 1.19 -19.65
N SER A 70 10.38 0.02 -19.29
CA SER A 70 8.94 -0.27 -19.39
C SER A 70 8.26 -0.09 -18.03
N ALA A 71 7.04 0.49 -18.01
CA ALA A 71 6.27 0.63 -16.78
C ALA A 71 5.80 -0.75 -16.29
N VAL A 72 6.18 -1.09 -15.06
CA VAL A 72 5.77 -2.35 -14.39
C VAL A 72 4.66 -2.13 -13.37
N GLY A 73 4.38 -0.87 -13.02
CA GLY A 73 3.32 -0.48 -12.12
C GLY A 73 3.32 1.01 -11.82
N TYR A 74 2.29 1.45 -11.13
CA TYR A 74 2.11 2.84 -10.71
C TYR A 74 1.76 2.88 -9.24
N ALA A 75 2.55 3.58 -8.42
CA ALA A 75 2.17 3.87 -7.05
C ALA A 75 1.50 5.24 -7.01
N ILE A 76 0.29 5.32 -6.46
CA ILE A 76 -0.52 6.55 -6.45
C ILE A 76 -0.84 6.94 -5.02
N GLU A 77 -0.38 8.13 -4.63
CA GLU A 77 -0.68 8.73 -3.33
C GLU A 77 -2.03 9.45 -3.40
N SER A 78 -2.96 9.06 -2.56
CA SER A 78 -4.29 9.68 -2.45
C SER A 78 -4.66 9.99 -1.00
N VAL A 79 -5.60 10.91 -0.81
CA VAL A 79 -6.04 11.38 0.51
C VAL A 79 -7.55 11.46 0.54
N ALA A 80 -8.16 10.94 1.61
CA ALA A 80 -9.58 11.17 1.90
C ALA A 80 -9.78 11.50 3.38
N THR A 81 -10.84 12.23 3.69
CA THR A 81 -11.16 12.60 5.07
C THR A 81 -11.84 11.44 5.78
N GLY A 82 -11.19 10.92 6.82
CA GLY A 82 -11.70 9.90 7.73
C GLY A 82 -12.50 10.48 8.89
N PHE A 83 -12.59 9.72 9.98
CA PHE A 83 -13.27 10.16 11.20
C PHE A 83 -12.39 11.11 12.04
N GLY A 84 -11.13 10.70 12.30
CA GLY A 84 -10.19 11.47 13.11
C GLY A 84 -9.41 12.53 12.33
N GLY A 85 -9.47 12.51 10.99
CA GLY A 85 -8.71 13.41 10.14
C GLY A 85 -8.42 12.82 8.75
N PRO A 86 -7.46 13.39 8.02
CA PRO A 86 -7.08 12.87 6.71
C PRO A 86 -6.43 11.48 6.83
N VAL A 87 -6.89 10.57 6.00
CA VAL A 87 -6.29 9.25 5.76
C VAL A 87 -5.54 9.33 4.44
N LYS A 88 -4.22 9.18 4.50
CA LYS A 88 -3.33 9.22 3.35
C LYS A 88 -2.82 7.82 3.05
N ILE A 89 -3.02 7.36 1.82
CA ILE A 89 -2.63 6.03 1.37
C ILE A 89 -1.80 6.08 0.10
N MET A 90 -1.01 5.04 -0.11
CA MET A 90 -0.34 4.73 -1.36
C MET A 90 -0.97 3.46 -1.93
N VAL A 91 -1.49 3.53 -3.14
CA VAL A 91 -2.10 2.40 -3.84
C VAL A 91 -1.20 2.01 -5.01
N GLY A 92 -0.78 0.76 -5.08
CA GLY A 92 -0.03 0.22 -6.20
C GLY A 92 -0.97 -0.42 -7.21
N PHE A 93 -0.87 0.03 -8.46
CA PHE A 93 -1.59 -0.55 -9.59
C PHE A 93 -0.62 -1.22 -10.54
N LEU A 94 -1.01 -2.39 -11.03
CA LEU A 94 -0.39 -3.00 -12.20
C LEU A 94 -0.86 -2.28 -13.48
N PRO A 95 -0.17 -2.45 -14.62
CA PRO A 95 -0.58 -1.81 -15.88
C PRO A 95 -1.99 -2.16 -16.36
N ASP A 96 -2.53 -3.30 -15.93
CA ASP A 96 -3.90 -3.75 -16.22
C ASP A 96 -4.97 -3.09 -15.31
N GLY A 97 -4.56 -2.27 -14.32
CA GLY A 97 -5.44 -1.63 -13.35
C GLY A 97 -5.74 -2.47 -12.12
N THR A 98 -5.15 -3.66 -11.99
CA THR A 98 -5.29 -4.49 -10.79
C THR A 98 -4.52 -3.86 -9.61
N ILE A 99 -5.12 -3.81 -8.44
CA ILE A 99 -4.46 -3.36 -7.21
C ILE A 99 -3.47 -4.43 -6.77
N GLN A 100 -2.18 -4.11 -6.76
CA GLN A 100 -1.13 -4.98 -6.25
C GLN A 100 -1.14 -5.03 -4.73
N ASP A 101 -1.01 -3.87 -4.09
CA ASP A 101 -1.11 -3.70 -2.63
C ASP A 101 -1.41 -2.24 -2.29
N ILE A 102 -1.75 -1.99 -1.01
CA ILE A 102 -2.01 -0.66 -0.48
C ILE A 102 -1.18 -0.47 0.79
N SER A 103 -0.52 0.67 0.92
CA SER A 103 0.20 1.08 2.12
C SER A 103 -0.41 2.34 2.70
N VAL A 104 -0.65 2.37 4.01
CA VAL A 104 -1.10 3.58 4.70
C VAL A 104 0.13 4.43 5.02
N LEU A 105 0.14 5.68 4.55
CA LEU A 105 1.23 6.62 4.77
C LEU A 105 1.07 7.39 6.09
N SER A 106 -0.16 7.83 6.37
CA SER A 106 -0.50 8.52 7.62
C SER A 106 -2.01 8.55 7.84
N HIS A 107 -2.41 8.57 9.10
CA HIS A 107 -3.79 8.78 9.52
C HIS A 107 -3.84 9.39 10.93
N SER A 108 -4.98 9.95 11.31
CA SER A 108 -5.26 10.44 12.67
C SER A 108 -6.45 9.70 13.30
N GLU A 109 -6.68 8.46 12.89
CA GLU A 109 -7.80 7.64 13.34
C GLU A 109 -7.61 7.13 14.77
N THR A 110 -8.71 6.81 15.44
CA THR A 110 -8.73 6.34 16.82
C THR A 110 -8.01 4.99 16.95
N PRO A 111 -7.01 4.87 17.86
CA PRO A 111 -6.34 3.61 18.16
C PRO A 111 -7.33 2.49 18.52
N GLY A 112 -7.09 1.29 18.01
CA GLY A 112 -7.93 0.11 18.24
C GLY A 112 -9.26 0.07 17.47
N LEU A 113 -9.66 1.18 16.80
CA LEU A 113 -10.83 1.30 15.95
C LEU A 113 -10.42 1.59 14.50
N GLY A 114 -10.47 2.85 14.08
CA GLY A 114 -10.10 3.26 12.72
C GLY A 114 -8.64 3.00 12.37
N ALA A 115 -7.73 3.04 13.33
CA ALA A 115 -6.31 2.71 13.13
C ALA A 115 -6.05 1.26 12.65
N LYS A 116 -7.06 0.39 12.69
CA LYS A 116 -6.96 -0.97 12.11
C LYS A 116 -6.75 -0.99 10.60
N ILE A 117 -6.97 0.12 9.90
CA ILE A 117 -6.60 0.25 8.49
C ILE A 117 -5.09 0.10 8.24
N ASP A 118 -4.26 0.45 9.24
CA ASP A 118 -2.78 0.46 9.14
C ASP A 118 -2.12 -0.85 9.63
N ASN A 119 -2.84 -1.70 10.37
CA ASN A 119 -2.28 -2.95 10.86
C ASN A 119 -1.81 -3.82 9.69
N GLY A 120 -0.48 -4.02 9.59
CA GLY A 120 0.25 -4.53 8.44
C GLY A 120 -0.25 -5.84 7.81
N GLU A 121 -0.86 -6.72 8.58
CA GLU A 121 -1.51 -7.97 8.12
C GLU A 121 -3.02 -7.93 8.36
N GLY A 122 -3.58 -6.74 8.60
CA GLY A 122 -4.99 -6.59 8.90
C GLY A 122 -5.87 -7.01 7.73
N ALA A 123 -6.86 -7.86 8.02
CA ALA A 123 -7.83 -8.37 7.06
C ALA A 123 -8.50 -7.29 6.19
N PHE A 124 -8.50 -6.03 6.63
CA PHE A 124 -9.14 -4.94 5.89
C PHE A 124 -8.45 -4.61 4.56
N ARG A 125 -7.12 -4.46 4.54
CA ARG A 125 -6.38 -4.14 3.31
C ARG A 125 -6.32 -5.30 2.31
N VAL A 126 -6.26 -6.53 2.82
CA VAL A 126 -6.18 -7.75 2.01
C VAL A 126 -7.38 -7.89 1.05
N GLN A 127 -8.54 -7.32 1.41
CA GLN A 127 -9.73 -7.34 0.56
C GLN A 127 -9.54 -6.67 -0.81
N PHE A 128 -8.59 -5.74 -0.90
CA PHE A 128 -8.31 -4.97 -2.12
C PHE A 128 -7.23 -5.60 -3.00
N GLN A 129 -6.37 -6.45 -2.42
CA GLN A 129 -5.26 -7.07 -3.13
C GLN A 129 -5.74 -7.98 -4.25
N GLY A 130 -5.14 -7.86 -5.43
CA GLY A 130 -5.50 -8.62 -6.62
C GLY A 130 -6.89 -8.28 -7.18
N LYS A 131 -7.53 -7.20 -6.73
CA LYS A 131 -8.82 -6.75 -7.23
C LYS A 131 -8.65 -5.65 -8.28
N ASN A 132 -9.44 -5.74 -9.36
CA ASN A 132 -9.55 -4.65 -10.31
C ASN A 132 -10.78 -3.81 -9.98
N PRO A 133 -10.63 -2.50 -9.72
CA PRO A 133 -11.76 -1.62 -9.42
C PRO A 133 -12.80 -1.47 -10.54
N ALA A 134 -12.50 -1.93 -11.74
CA ALA A 134 -13.50 -2.01 -12.83
C ALA A 134 -14.63 -3.00 -12.48
N ASP A 135 -14.29 -4.11 -11.83
CA ASP A 135 -15.22 -5.20 -11.48
C ASP A 135 -15.52 -5.24 -9.98
N PHE A 136 -14.65 -4.68 -9.17
CA PHE A 136 -14.75 -4.66 -7.71
C PHE A 136 -15.29 -3.32 -7.21
N LYS A 137 -16.53 -3.30 -6.73
CA LYS A 137 -17.17 -2.07 -6.28
C LYS A 137 -16.56 -1.56 -4.96
N LEU A 138 -15.78 -0.50 -5.03
CA LEU A 138 -15.05 0.16 -3.92
C LEU A 138 -16.02 0.92 -2.99
N ALA A 139 -16.95 0.21 -2.40
CA ALA A 139 -17.85 0.74 -1.38
C ALA A 139 -18.05 -0.33 -0.30
N VAL A 140 -18.45 0.08 0.89
CA VAL A 140 -18.74 -0.87 1.98
C VAL A 140 -20.00 -1.68 1.69
N THR A 141 -20.06 -2.93 2.18
CA THR A 141 -21.17 -3.86 1.96
C THR A 141 -22.52 -3.28 2.36
N LYS A 142 -22.57 -2.45 3.42
CA LYS A 142 -23.79 -1.73 3.85
C LYS A 142 -24.34 -0.75 2.81
N GLU A 143 -23.52 -0.33 1.85
CA GLU A 143 -23.88 0.56 0.73
C GLU A 143 -23.91 -0.18 -0.61
N GLY A 144 -24.00 -1.50 -0.56
CA GLY A 144 -24.07 -2.34 -1.74
C GLY A 144 -22.74 -2.46 -2.49
N GLY A 145 -21.61 -2.28 -1.81
CA GLY A 145 -20.24 -2.53 -2.30
C GLY A 145 -19.72 -3.91 -1.92
N ASN A 146 -18.43 -4.13 -2.21
CA ASN A 146 -17.76 -5.41 -2.00
C ASN A 146 -16.79 -5.40 -0.80
N VAL A 147 -16.69 -4.29 -0.04
CA VAL A 147 -15.73 -4.13 1.04
C VAL A 147 -16.40 -4.29 2.39
N ASP A 148 -15.88 -5.21 3.21
CA ASP A 148 -16.34 -5.38 4.58
C ASP A 148 -15.76 -4.28 5.48
N ALA A 149 -16.65 -3.48 6.09
CA ALA A 149 -16.24 -2.38 6.94
C ALA A 149 -15.65 -2.89 8.27
N ILE A 150 -14.67 -2.16 8.77
CA ILE A 150 -14.14 -2.37 10.12
C ILE A 150 -15.27 -2.10 11.13
N THR A 151 -15.51 -3.04 12.04
CA THR A 151 -16.51 -2.89 13.11
C THR A 151 -16.26 -1.63 13.91
N ALA A 152 -17.30 -0.84 14.12
CA ALA A 152 -17.29 0.46 14.80
C ALA A 152 -16.46 1.57 14.10
N SER A 153 -16.01 1.36 12.85
CA SER A 153 -15.19 2.33 12.09
C SER A 153 -15.64 2.44 10.63
N THR A 154 -16.95 2.48 10.41
CA THR A 154 -17.54 2.54 9.06
C THR A 154 -17.13 3.82 8.32
N ILE A 155 -17.00 4.98 9.03
CA ILE A 155 -16.59 6.25 8.41
C ILE A 155 -15.17 6.14 7.88
N THR A 156 -14.24 5.58 8.65
CA THR A 156 -12.85 5.34 8.24
C THR A 156 -12.77 4.36 7.07
N SER A 157 -13.59 3.27 7.10
CA SER A 157 -13.66 2.30 6.00
C SER A 157 -14.15 2.94 4.70
N LYS A 158 -15.16 3.82 4.77
CA LYS A 158 -15.65 4.59 3.62
C LYS A 158 -14.60 5.57 3.09
N ALA A 159 -13.90 6.26 3.99
CA ALA A 159 -12.82 7.16 3.61
C ALA A 159 -11.69 6.42 2.88
N PHE A 160 -11.34 5.23 3.36
CA PHE A 160 -10.37 4.38 2.69
C PHE A 160 -10.83 3.96 1.28
N CYS A 161 -12.06 3.45 1.13
CA CYS A 161 -12.63 3.15 -0.18
C CYS A 161 -12.61 4.36 -1.11
N LYS A 162 -12.98 5.56 -0.60
CA LYS A 162 -12.92 6.80 -1.37
C LYS A 162 -11.50 7.15 -1.81
N ALA A 163 -10.51 7.00 -0.94
CA ALA A 163 -9.12 7.25 -1.30
C ALA A 163 -8.65 6.29 -2.40
N VAL A 164 -9.01 4.99 -2.32
CA VAL A 164 -8.69 4.01 -3.37
C VAL A 164 -9.39 4.37 -4.69
N THR A 165 -10.65 4.84 -4.64
CA THR A 165 -11.38 5.30 -5.83
C THR A 165 -10.69 6.49 -6.50
N LEU A 166 -10.27 7.49 -5.71
CA LEU A 166 -9.53 8.66 -6.24
C LEU A 166 -8.21 8.23 -6.90
N ALA A 167 -7.49 7.30 -6.28
CA ALA A 167 -6.26 6.76 -6.87
C ALA A 167 -6.55 6.01 -8.19
N TYR A 168 -7.63 5.23 -8.25
CA TYR A 168 -8.00 4.52 -9.48
C TYR A 168 -8.46 5.47 -10.58
N ASP A 169 -9.19 6.54 -10.26
CA ASP A 169 -9.55 7.57 -11.24
C ASP A 169 -8.31 8.28 -11.80
N ALA A 170 -7.33 8.58 -10.94
CA ALA A 170 -6.04 9.12 -11.38
C ALA A 170 -5.29 8.13 -12.28
N PHE A 171 -5.30 6.83 -11.95
CA PHE A 171 -4.73 5.77 -12.78
C PHE A 171 -5.38 5.71 -14.16
N LYS A 172 -6.71 5.72 -14.23
CA LYS A 172 -7.44 5.72 -15.52
C LYS A 172 -7.11 6.90 -16.41
N ASN A 173 -6.82 8.05 -15.81
CA ASN A 173 -6.48 9.26 -16.56
C ASN A 173 -5.10 9.18 -17.23
N ILE A 174 -4.19 8.37 -16.68
CA ILE A 174 -2.82 8.19 -17.22
C ILE A 174 -2.67 6.94 -18.07
N ALA A 175 -3.44 5.90 -17.82
CA ALA A 175 -3.37 4.61 -18.52
C ALA A 175 -3.64 4.64 -20.03
N PRO A 176 -4.38 5.60 -20.62
CA PRO A 176 -4.58 5.65 -22.07
C PRO A 176 -3.32 5.94 -22.88
N GLU A 177 -2.34 6.64 -22.31
CA GLU A 177 -1.14 7.05 -23.04
C GLU A 177 -0.07 5.94 -23.14
N GLU A 178 -0.16 4.88 -22.32
CA GLU A 178 0.87 3.84 -22.24
C GLU A 178 0.40 2.43 -22.65
N LYS A 179 -0.78 2.29 -23.26
CA LYS A 179 -1.34 1.01 -23.71
C LYS A 179 -0.60 0.30 -24.84
N GLU A 180 0.49 0.88 -25.39
CA GLU A 180 1.23 0.29 -26.51
C GLU A 180 2.46 -0.57 -26.11
N VAL A 181 2.72 -0.80 -24.81
CA VAL A 181 3.85 -1.65 -24.41
C VAL A 181 3.33 -3.02 -23.97
N PRO A 182 3.60 -4.12 -24.71
CA PRO A 182 3.15 -5.45 -24.29
C PRO A 182 3.85 -5.85 -22.99
N PHE A 183 3.08 -5.91 -21.92
CA PHE A 183 3.51 -6.43 -20.61
C PHE A 183 3.93 -7.90 -20.77
N LYS A 184 5.23 -8.16 -20.74
CA LYS A 184 5.77 -9.50 -20.62
C LYS A 184 5.91 -9.80 -19.14
N LEU A 185 5.01 -10.62 -18.60
CA LEU A 185 5.12 -11.16 -17.24
C LEU A 185 6.52 -11.73 -17.02
N VAL A 186 7.36 -10.99 -16.31
CA VAL A 186 8.56 -11.56 -15.69
C VAL A 186 8.06 -12.29 -14.45
N ALA A 187 7.93 -13.59 -14.56
CA ALA A 187 7.59 -14.46 -13.43
C ALA A 187 8.57 -14.18 -12.29
N THR A 188 8.03 -13.84 -11.14
CA THR A 188 8.79 -13.65 -9.89
C THR A 188 9.54 -14.95 -9.57
N PRO A 189 10.86 -14.93 -9.29
CA PRO A 189 11.65 -16.13 -9.03
C PRO A 189 11.35 -16.84 -7.70
N ALA A 190 10.23 -16.51 -7.05
CA ALA A 190 9.82 -17.14 -5.79
C ALA A 190 9.01 -18.44 -5.94
N GLN A 191 8.64 -18.85 -7.16
CA GLN A 191 7.93 -20.12 -7.37
C GLN A 191 8.81 -21.28 -7.86
N GLU A 192 10.04 -21.00 -8.28
CA GLU A 192 10.94 -22.05 -8.78
C GLU A 192 11.66 -22.85 -7.67
N SER A 193 11.63 -22.35 -6.42
CA SER A 193 12.20 -23.08 -5.27
C SER A 193 11.25 -24.05 -4.56
N ALA A 194 9.97 -24.06 -4.91
CA ALA A 194 9.01 -24.99 -4.33
C ALA A 194 8.81 -26.27 -5.15
N GLU A 195 9.10 -26.24 -6.44
CA GLU A 195 8.93 -27.42 -7.33
C GLU A 195 10.18 -28.31 -7.36
N ALA A 196 11.37 -27.76 -7.12
CA ALA A 196 12.60 -28.54 -7.01
C ALA A 196 12.76 -29.31 -5.68
N ALA A 197 11.94 -29.02 -4.67
CA ALA A 197 11.94 -29.74 -3.40
C ALA A 197 10.99 -30.96 -3.35
N ALA A 198 10.08 -31.08 -4.33
CA ALA A 198 9.10 -32.16 -4.38
C ALA A 198 9.58 -33.38 -5.16
N GLU A 199 10.62 -33.27 -5.97
CA GLU A 199 11.13 -34.38 -6.83
C GLU A 199 12.29 -35.17 -6.22
N SER A 200 12.82 -34.77 -5.05
CA SER A 200 13.92 -35.48 -4.36
C SER A 200 13.50 -36.39 -3.22
N SER A 201 12.21 -36.73 -3.05
CA SER A 201 11.74 -37.63 -1.98
C SER A 201 11.05 -38.89 -2.50
N ALA A 202 11.57 -39.48 -3.56
CA ALA A 202 11.18 -40.81 -3.99
C ALA A 202 12.41 -41.74 -3.99
N ALA A 203 12.77 -42.25 -2.85
CA ALA A 203 13.71 -43.38 -2.72
C ALA A 203 12.92 -44.68 -2.41
N PRO A 204 13.34 -45.83 -2.92
CA PRO A 204 12.49 -47.00 -3.13
C PRO A 204 12.24 -47.81 -1.85
N ALA A 205 11.04 -48.39 -1.80
CA ALA A 205 10.63 -49.34 -0.78
C ALA A 205 11.55 -50.56 -0.79
N THR A 206 12.09 -50.87 0.35
CA THR A 206 12.76 -52.14 0.64
C THR A 206 11.76 -53.13 1.22
N GLU A 207 11.74 -54.30 0.67
CA GLU A 207 10.98 -55.52 0.87
C GLU A 207 10.91 -56.01 2.33
N PRO A 208 9.79 -56.58 2.80
CA PRO A 208 9.72 -57.11 4.14
C PRO A 208 10.30 -58.53 4.25
N ALA A 209 11.20 -58.76 5.18
CA ALA A 209 11.67 -60.07 5.59
C ALA A 209 10.70 -60.79 6.52
N PRO A 210 10.67 -62.14 6.53
CA PRO A 210 9.58 -62.94 7.04
C PRO A 210 9.55 -63.16 8.56
N ALA A 211 8.39 -63.50 9.03
CA ALA A 211 8.05 -63.86 10.43
C ALA A 211 8.90 -65.04 10.97
N ALA A 212 9.26 -64.92 12.24
CA ALA A 212 9.66 -66.04 13.07
C ALA A 212 8.68 -66.22 14.21
N GLU A 213 8.19 -67.44 14.33
CA GLU A 213 7.18 -67.92 15.29
C GLU A 213 7.69 -67.95 16.76
N PRO A 214 6.77 -68.07 17.73
CA PRO A 214 7.12 -68.05 19.14
C PRO A 214 7.49 -69.43 19.68
N VAL A 215 8.45 -69.49 20.58
CA VAL A 215 8.70 -70.67 21.44
C VAL A 215 8.61 -70.28 22.92
N LYS A 216 7.58 -70.89 23.57
CA LYS A 216 7.39 -71.11 24.98
C LYS A 216 7.51 -69.96 25.97
#